data_110896bb83f12f675f30b2ceb01e0d9d
#
_entry.id   110896bb83f12f675f30b2ceb01e0d9d
#
_cell.length_a   1.000
_cell.length_b   1.000
_cell.length_c   1.000
_cell.angle_alpha   90.00
_cell.angle_beta   90.00
_cell.angle_gamma   90.00
#
_symmetry.space_group_name_H-M   'P 1'
#
loop_
_entity.id
_entity.type
_entity.pdbx_description
1 polymer ?
#
loop_
_entity_poly.entity_id
_entity_poly.type
_entity_poly.pdbx_seq_one_letter_code
_entity_poly.pdbx_strand_id
1 'polypeptide(L)'
;RFPPYYERYIEVFGGAGWVLFHKPPGMDFEVINDYNSNLTNLYRVVRDKPDKLKYKLRYVLNSREDFNWIASLHKKGLFSQLKDVDRAAKFYQLIRYSYASGLDSFGSQPHSMWADFPQIDMASRRLQKVVVENRDFEKLIRQYDRPISFFYCDPPYFAAENYYKDVGFSEKDHIRLRDTLLNCTGKFLISYNDCPEIREIWDKPNVRIEEISRLNNLAQRYESGCMYKELFISNYDTSERRNMVKQFSLFDDENGG
;
A
#
# COMPACT_ATOMS: atom_id res chain seq x y z
N ARG A 1 2.84 11.33 10.55
CA ARG A 1 2.21 10.50 11.58
C ARG A 1 3.08 9.33 12.07
N PHE A 2 4.28 9.15 11.52
CA PHE A 2 5.20 8.09 11.96
C PHE A 2 5.61 8.30 13.42
N PRO A 3 5.91 7.21 14.16
CA PRO A 3 6.42 7.35 15.52
C PRO A 3 7.78 8.08 15.52
N PRO A 4 8.17 8.73 16.63
CA PRO A 4 9.43 9.48 16.71
C PRO A 4 10.64 8.57 16.50
N TYR A 5 10.55 7.33 16.95
CA TYR A 5 11.62 6.34 16.84
C TYR A 5 11.12 4.97 16.43
N TYR A 6 11.79 4.33 15.47
CA TYR A 6 11.71 2.94 15.06
C TYR A 6 12.96 2.58 14.25
N GLU A 7 13.32 1.30 14.21
CA GLU A 7 14.42 0.76 13.40
C GLU A 7 13.94 -0.24 12.34
N ARG A 8 12.66 -0.62 12.41
CA ARG A 8 12.04 -1.58 11.49
C ARG A 8 10.71 -1.01 11.01
N TYR A 9 10.59 -0.82 9.71
CA TYR A 9 9.36 -0.40 9.04
C TYR A 9 8.72 -1.58 8.31
N ILE A 10 7.49 -1.90 8.64
CA ILE A 10 6.75 -3.01 8.03
C ILE A 10 5.44 -2.48 7.45
N GLU A 11 5.33 -2.44 6.12
CA GLU A 11 4.09 -2.15 5.39
C GLU A 11 3.33 -3.45 5.20
N VAL A 12 2.26 -3.63 6.00
CA VAL A 12 1.56 -4.93 6.17
C VAL A 12 0.64 -5.24 4.99
N PHE A 13 -0.03 -4.21 4.45
CA PHE A 13 -0.88 -4.26 3.26
C PHE A 13 -0.27 -3.32 2.23
N GLY A 14 0.64 -3.85 1.43
CA GLY A 14 1.50 -3.02 0.58
C GLY A 14 0.76 -2.33 -0.56
N GLY A 15 -0.19 -3.00 -1.19
CA GLY A 15 -0.91 -2.43 -2.32
C GLY A 15 0.05 -1.80 -3.34
N ALA A 16 -0.13 -0.51 -3.64
CA ALA A 16 0.76 0.25 -4.51
C ALA A 16 2.08 0.69 -3.84
N GLY A 17 2.28 0.40 -2.55
CA GLY A 17 3.48 0.78 -1.81
C GLY A 17 3.63 2.29 -1.58
N TRP A 18 2.51 3.02 -1.54
CA TRP A 18 2.53 4.47 -1.48
C TRP A 18 3.40 5.01 -0.35
N VAL A 19 3.30 4.43 0.83
CA VAL A 19 4.04 4.93 1.98
C VAL A 19 5.52 4.56 1.87
N LEU A 20 5.85 3.33 1.52
CA LEU A 20 7.23 2.89 1.31
C LEU A 20 7.95 3.73 0.24
N PHE A 21 7.32 3.97 -0.91
CA PHE A 21 7.95 4.69 -2.02
C PHE A 21 8.07 6.20 -1.76
N HIS A 22 7.20 6.80 -0.93
CA HIS A 22 7.29 8.21 -0.54
C HIS A 22 8.11 8.45 0.72
N LYS A 23 8.29 7.42 1.55
CA LYS A 23 9.18 7.49 2.71
C LYS A 23 10.63 7.65 2.22
N PRO A 24 11.38 8.64 2.73
CA PRO A 24 12.81 8.72 2.43
C PRO A 24 13.52 7.42 2.82
N PRO A 25 14.41 6.90 1.97
CA PRO A 25 15.24 5.75 2.34
C PRO A 25 16.08 6.09 3.58
N GLY A 26 16.06 5.22 4.56
CA GLY A 26 16.78 5.37 5.82
C GLY A 26 17.71 4.17 6.08
N MET A 27 18.20 4.10 7.32
CA MET A 27 19.00 2.97 7.82
C MET A 27 18.12 1.85 8.40
N ASP A 28 16.80 2.07 8.45
CA ASP A 28 15.83 1.11 8.99
C ASP A 28 15.72 -0.13 8.10
N PHE A 29 15.47 -1.25 8.75
CA PHE A 29 15.09 -2.50 8.07
C PHE A 29 13.66 -2.35 7.54
N GLU A 30 13.46 -2.54 6.24
CA GLU A 30 12.17 -2.32 5.58
C GLU A 30 11.57 -3.61 5.02
N VAL A 31 10.29 -3.79 5.24
CA VAL A 31 9.49 -4.90 4.70
C VAL A 31 8.25 -4.35 4.02
N ILE A 32 7.95 -4.82 2.81
CA ILE A 32 6.65 -4.66 2.16
C ILE A 32 6.01 -6.03 2.00
N ASN A 33 4.77 -6.15 2.42
CA ASN A 33 3.99 -7.37 2.30
C ASN A 33 2.69 -7.11 1.57
N ASP A 34 2.26 -8.08 0.80
CA ASP A 34 0.89 -8.13 0.29
C ASP A 34 0.44 -9.59 0.16
N TYR A 35 -0.84 -9.83 0.42
CA TYR A 35 -1.42 -11.16 0.26
C TYR A 35 -1.59 -11.54 -1.22
N ASN A 36 -1.71 -10.56 -2.12
CA ASN A 36 -1.80 -10.77 -3.55
C ASN A 36 -0.44 -11.18 -4.14
N SER A 37 -0.30 -12.47 -4.43
CA SER A 37 0.93 -13.03 -4.99
C SER A 37 1.30 -12.50 -6.38
N ASN A 38 0.36 -11.92 -7.13
CA ASN A 38 0.67 -11.26 -8.41
C ASN A 38 1.40 -9.95 -8.17
N LEU A 39 0.99 -9.20 -7.14
CA LEU A 39 1.61 -7.95 -6.76
C LEU A 39 3.03 -8.16 -6.21
N THR A 40 3.19 -9.12 -5.29
CA THR A 40 4.52 -9.43 -4.75
C THR A 40 5.46 -10.01 -5.79
N ASN A 41 4.94 -10.76 -6.77
CA ASN A 41 5.72 -11.16 -7.94
C ASN A 41 6.16 -9.94 -8.77
N LEU A 42 5.27 -8.96 -8.97
CA LEU A 42 5.61 -7.72 -9.67
C LEU A 42 6.74 -6.97 -8.94
N TYR A 43 6.66 -6.81 -7.62
CA TYR A 43 7.72 -6.16 -6.83
C TYR A 43 9.07 -6.88 -6.98
N ARG A 44 9.09 -8.21 -6.91
CA ARG A 44 10.34 -8.99 -7.11
C ARG A 44 10.91 -8.79 -8.51
N VAL A 45 10.05 -8.82 -9.54
CA VAL A 45 10.50 -8.64 -10.93
C VAL A 45 10.97 -7.21 -11.17
N VAL A 46 10.31 -6.20 -10.63
CA VAL A 46 10.75 -4.80 -10.67
C VAL A 46 12.12 -4.65 -10.01
N ARG A 47 12.34 -5.27 -8.85
CA ARG A 47 13.62 -5.22 -8.15
C ARG A 47 14.74 -5.92 -8.91
N ASP A 48 14.50 -7.16 -9.34
CA ASP A 48 15.56 -8.09 -9.76
C ASP A 48 15.74 -8.15 -11.29
N LYS A 49 14.70 -7.82 -12.07
CA LYS A 49 14.66 -8.00 -13.53
C LYS A 49 13.97 -6.81 -14.25
N PRO A 50 14.27 -5.54 -13.89
CA PRO A 50 13.55 -4.37 -14.43
C PRO A 50 13.67 -4.30 -15.97
N ASP A 51 14.84 -4.60 -16.53
CA ASP A 51 15.04 -4.55 -17.99
C ASP A 51 14.24 -5.61 -18.74
N LYS A 52 14.10 -6.81 -18.15
CA LYS A 52 13.25 -7.85 -18.74
C LYS A 52 11.78 -7.46 -18.70
N LEU A 53 11.33 -6.82 -17.62
CA LEU A 53 9.98 -6.28 -17.51
C LEU A 53 9.73 -5.19 -18.56
N LYS A 54 10.63 -4.19 -18.64
CA LYS A 54 10.55 -3.11 -19.64
C LYS A 54 10.56 -3.66 -21.07
N TYR A 55 11.38 -4.69 -21.34
CA TYR A 55 11.39 -5.35 -22.65
C TYR A 55 10.03 -5.95 -23.01
N LYS A 56 9.34 -6.63 -22.05
CA LYS A 56 8.01 -7.19 -22.26
C LYS A 56 6.94 -6.11 -22.44
N LEU A 57 7.11 -4.95 -21.79
CA LEU A 57 6.15 -3.84 -21.87
C LEU A 57 6.37 -2.95 -23.10
N ARG A 58 7.51 -3.04 -23.77
CA ARG A 58 7.94 -2.12 -24.84
C ARG A 58 6.95 -1.99 -25.99
N TYR A 59 6.33 -3.08 -26.40
CA TYR A 59 5.46 -3.14 -27.58
C TYR A 59 4.00 -3.51 -27.23
N VAL A 60 3.60 -3.19 -26.00
CA VAL A 60 2.23 -3.43 -25.56
C VAL A 60 1.33 -2.34 -26.12
N LEU A 61 0.26 -2.75 -26.76
CA LEU A 61 -0.79 -1.85 -27.23
C LEU A 61 -1.77 -1.52 -26.10
N ASN A 62 -2.26 -0.29 -26.08
CA ASN A 62 -3.40 0.10 -25.27
C ASN A 62 -4.69 -0.37 -25.97
N SER A 63 -5.00 -1.65 -25.83
CA SER A 63 -6.06 -2.37 -26.54
C SER A 63 -7.08 -2.92 -25.54
N ARG A 64 -8.37 -2.66 -25.79
CA ARG A 64 -9.48 -3.21 -25.01
C ARG A 64 -9.54 -4.74 -25.14
N GLU A 65 -9.26 -5.27 -26.32
CA GLU A 65 -9.26 -6.72 -26.57
C GLU A 65 -8.19 -7.41 -25.72
N ASP A 66 -6.96 -6.90 -25.77
CA ASP A 66 -5.85 -7.44 -24.96
C ASP A 66 -6.14 -7.31 -23.46
N PHE A 67 -6.68 -6.16 -23.02
CA PHE A 67 -7.10 -5.96 -21.65
C PHE A 67 -8.12 -7.03 -21.21
N ASN A 68 -9.20 -7.22 -21.97
CA ASN A 68 -10.25 -8.18 -21.65
C ASN A 68 -9.70 -9.61 -21.57
N TRP A 69 -8.80 -9.96 -22.50
CA TRP A 69 -8.14 -11.27 -22.48
C TRP A 69 -7.29 -11.43 -21.21
N ILE A 70 -6.45 -10.45 -20.86
CA ILE A 70 -5.62 -10.49 -19.65
C ILE A 70 -6.50 -10.55 -18.39
N ALA A 71 -7.56 -9.75 -18.31
CA ALA A 71 -8.51 -9.76 -17.21
C ALA A 71 -9.18 -11.13 -17.05
N SER A 72 -9.52 -11.78 -18.16
CA SER A 72 -10.08 -13.12 -18.12
C SER A 72 -9.11 -14.18 -17.58
N LEU A 73 -7.82 -14.09 -17.94
CA LEU A 73 -6.77 -14.95 -17.38
C LEU A 73 -6.62 -14.74 -15.88
N HIS A 74 -6.65 -13.48 -15.44
CA HIS A 74 -6.58 -13.11 -14.03
C HIS A 74 -7.75 -13.71 -13.24
N LYS A 75 -8.99 -13.48 -13.69
CA LYS A 75 -10.22 -14.04 -13.07
C LYS A 75 -10.21 -15.57 -12.96
N LYS A 76 -9.64 -16.26 -13.94
CA LYS A 76 -9.50 -17.71 -13.94
C LYS A 76 -8.33 -18.22 -13.07
N GLY A 77 -7.57 -17.35 -12.40
CA GLY A 77 -6.42 -17.74 -11.59
C GLY A 77 -5.20 -18.24 -12.39
N LEU A 78 -5.20 -18.06 -13.71
CA LEU A 78 -4.18 -18.63 -14.62
C LEU A 78 -2.85 -17.88 -14.57
N PHE A 79 -2.78 -16.73 -13.89
CA PHE A 79 -1.53 -15.98 -13.73
C PHE A 79 -0.45 -16.78 -12.98
N SER A 80 -0.85 -17.66 -12.06
CA SER A 80 0.07 -18.54 -11.33
C SER A 80 0.84 -19.52 -12.22
N GLN A 81 0.33 -19.80 -13.43
CA GLN A 81 0.96 -20.69 -14.40
C GLN A 81 1.97 -19.99 -15.31
N LEU A 82 1.99 -18.65 -15.29
CA LEU A 82 2.92 -17.86 -16.08
C LEU A 82 4.31 -17.79 -15.42
N LYS A 83 5.34 -17.66 -16.26
CA LYS A 83 6.69 -17.33 -15.76
C LYS A 83 6.67 -15.95 -15.08
N ASP A 84 7.54 -15.74 -14.11
CA ASP A 84 7.59 -14.55 -13.26
C ASP A 84 7.53 -13.22 -14.02
N VAL A 85 8.35 -13.05 -15.06
CA VAL A 85 8.40 -11.82 -15.87
C VAL A 85 7.13 -11.64 -16.70
N ASP A 86 6.62 -12.71 -17.31
CA ASP A 86 5.38 -12.65 -18.10
C ASP A 86 4.18 -12.36 -17.20
N ARG A 87 4.13 -12.99 -16.03
CA ARG A 87 3.13 -12.73 -14.99
C ARG A 87 3.16 -11.27 -14.55
N ALA A 88 4.35 -10.75 -14.24
CA ALA A 88 4.53 -9.36 -13.84
C ALA A 88 4.13 -8.37 -14.94
N ALA A 89 4.52 -8.63 -16.19
CA ALA A 89 4.16 -7.77 -17.32
C ALA A 89 2.65 -7.73 -17.55
N LYS A 90 1.96 -8.89 -17.52
CA LYS A 90 0.49 -8.93 -17.67
C LYS A 90 -0.24 -8.30 -16.49
N PHE A 91 0.24 -8.48 -15.27
CA PHE A 91 -0.35 -7.85 -14.10
C PHE A 91 -0.15 -6.32 -14.13
N TYR A 92 1.02 -5.85 -14.55
CA TYR A 92 1.29 -4.43 -14.75
C TYR A 92 0.37 -3.80 -15.79
N GLN A 93 0.19 -4.47 -16.95
CA GLN A 93 -0.75 -4.03 -17.99
C GLN A 93 -2.18 -3.94 -17.44
N LEU A 94 -2.60 -4.95 -16.69
CA LEU A 94 -3.94 -4.98 -16.10
C LEU A 94 -4.17 -3.79 -15.16
N ILE A 95 -3.21 -3.46 -14.29
CA ILE A 95 -3.28 -2.29 -13.40
C ILE A 95 -3.33 -0.99 -14.21
N ARG A 96 -2.41 -0.82 -15.17
CA ARG A 96 -2.23 0.45 -15.87
C ARG A 96 -3.36 0.79 -16.84
N TYR A 97 -3.99 -0.21 -17.41
CA TYR A 97 -5.08 -0.03 -18.37
C TYR A 97 -6.48 -0.21 -17.77
N SER A 98 -6.60 -0.53 -16.48
CA SER A 98 -7.89 -0.60 -15.82
C SER A 98 -8.38 0.77 -15.34
N TYR A 99 -9.71 0.95 -15.32
CA TYR A 99 -10.33 2.11 -14.71
C TYR A 99 -10.07 2.09 -13.18
N ALA A 100 -9.56 3.20 -12.66
CA ALA A 100 -9.25 3.38 -11.24
C ALA A 100 -8.40 2.24 -10.62
N SER A 101 -7.60 1.53 -11.43
CA SER A 101 -6.81 0.35 -11.03
C SER A 101 -7.65 -0.81 -10.45
N GLY A 102 -8.95 -0.87 -10.74
CA GLY A 102 -9.89 -1.87 -10.23
C GLY A 102 -9.78 -3.25 -10.88
N LEU A 103 -8.89 -3.43 -11.86
CA LEU A 103 -8.58 -4.68 -12.58
C LEU A 103 -9.74 -5.29 -13.41
N ASP A 104 -10.96 -4.73 -13.36
CA ASP A 104 -12.17 -5.31 -13.93
C ASP A 104 -12.61 -4.65 -15.23
N SER A 105 -12.38 -3.36 -15.38
CA SER A 105 -12.88 -2.58 -16.52
C SER A 105 -11.77 -1.78 -17.17
N PHE A 106 -11.80 -1.72 -18.51
CA PHE A 106 -10.83 -0.99 -19.31
C PHE A 106 -10.98 0.52 -19.14
N GLY A 107 -9.89 1.19 -18.80
CA GLY A 107 -9.87 2.63 -18.47
C GLY A 107 -10.02 3.59 -19.64
N SER A 108 -9.88 3.12 -20.88
CA SER A 108 -10.01 3.92 -22.11
C SER A 108 -9.16 5.22 -22.17
N GLN A 109 -8.18 5.37 -21.27
CA GLN A 109 -7.29 6.54 -21.26
C GLN A 109 -6.07 6.25 -22.13
N PRO A 110 -5.64 7.19 -22.98
CA PRO A 110 -4.36 7.05 -23.68
C PRO A 110 -3.22 6.92 -22.70
N HIS A 111 -2.50 5.82 -22.77
CA HIS A 111 -1.32 5.58 -21.95
C HIS A 111 -0.27 4.78 -22.70
N SER A 112 0.98 5.20 -22.59
CA SER A 112 2.12 4.49 -23.16
C SER A 112 2.94 3.87 -22.04
N MET A 113 3.21 2.57 -22.12
CA MET A 113 4.08 1.89 -21.16
C MET A 113 5.51 2.45 -21.11
N TRP A 114 5.96 3.09 -22.19
CA TRP A 114 7.26 3.77 -22.21
C TRP A 114 7.37 4.91 -21.18
N ALA A 115 6.28 5.60 -20.93
CA ALA A 115 6.23 6.66 -19.92
C ALA A 115 6.48 6.15 -18.50
N ASP A 116 6.26 4.87 -18.25
CA ASP A 116 6.44 4.25 -16.94
C ASP A 116 7.88 3.74 -16.69
N PHE A 117 8.73 3.63 -17.72
CA PHE A 117 10.06 3.05 -17.58
C PHE A 117 10.95 3.76 -16.55
N PRO A 118 11.00 5.10 -16.49
CA PRO A 118 11.74 5.79 -15.44
C PRO A 118 11.25 5.44 -14.03
N GLN A 119 9.94 5.27 -13.86
CA GLN A 119 9.34 4.90 -12.57
C GLN A 119 9.71 3.46 -12.19
N ILE A 120 9.73 2.52 -13.16
CA ILE A 120 10.19 1.15 -12.92
C ILE A 120 11.64 1.15 -12.46
N ASP A 121 12.51 1.96 -13.07
CA ASP A 121 13.92 2.05 -12.69
C ASP A 121 14.10 2.69 -11.29
N MET A 122 13.32 3.70 -10.96
CA MET A 122 13.29 4.30 -9.62
C MET A 122 12.82 3.31 -8.57
N ALA A 123 11.73 2.59 -8.84
CA ALA A 123 11.21 1.56 -7.96
C ALA A 123 12.19 0.40 -7.78
N SER A 124 12.88 -0.03 -8.85
CA SER A 124 13.92 -1.05 -8.77
C SER A 124 15.02 -0.64 -7.80
N ARG A 125 15.56 0.57 -7.92
CA ARG A 125 16.58 1.09 -7.00
C ARG A 125 16.06 1.18 -5.55
N ARG A 126 14.83 1.65 -5.36
CA ARG A 126 14.21 1.79 -4.03
C ARG A 126 14.04 0.44 -3.32
N LEU A 127 13.70 -0.61 -4.07
CA LEU A 127 13.43 -1.94 -3.53
C LEU A 127 14.68 -2.77 -3.22
N GLN A 128 15.90 -2.33 -3.58
CA GLN A 128 17.12 -3.15 -3.43
C GLN A 128 17.39 -3.62 -2.00
N LYS A 129 17.00 -2.84 -1.00
CA LYS A 129 17.19 -3.16 0.42
C LYS A 129 15.87 -3.51 1.13
N VAL A 130 14.77 -3.64 0.39
CA VAL A 130 13.45 -3.94 0.96
C VAL A 130 13.18 -5.44 0.87
N VAL A 131 12.74 -6.03 1.97
CA VAL A 131 12.24 -7.41 2.00
C VAL A 131 10.83 -7.44 1.44
N VAL A 132 10.58 -8.28 0.45
CA VAL A 132 9.25 -8.48 -0.15
C VAL A 132 8.67 -9.80 0.36
N GLU A 133 7.60 -9.69 1.15
CA GLU A 133 6.87 -10.83 1.70
C GLU A 133 5.53 -11.04 0.98
N ASN A 134 5.03 -12.28 1.01
CA ASN A 134 3.69 -12.65 0.55
C ASN A 134 3.06 -13.53 1.62
N ARG A 135 2.58 -12.90 2.68
CA ARG A 135 2.08 -13.58 3.87
C ARG A 135 0.73 -13.04 4.33
N ASP A 136 -0.01 -13.88 5.05
CA ASP A 136 -1.10 -13.43 5.90
C ASP A 136 -0.59 -12.41 6.92
N PHE A 137 -1.35 -11.34 7.16
CA PHE A 137 -0.96 -10.21 8.00
C PHE A 137 -0.63 -10.62 9.43
N GLU A 138 -1.37 -11.57 10.02
CA GLU A 138 -1.11 -12.03 11.39
C GLU A 138 0.24 -12.75 11.49
N LYS A 139 0.53 -13.65 10.54
CA LYS A 139 1.82 -14.35 10.48
C LYS A 139 2.96 -13.37 10.26
N LEU A 140 2.75 -12.35 9.43
CA LEU A 140 3.73 -11.29 9.17
C LEU A 140 4.00 -10.48 10.42
N ILE A 141 2.97 -9.94 11.07
CA ILE A 141 3.10 -9.09 12.27
C ILE A 141 3.85 -9.89 13.36
N ARG A 142 3.42 -11.10 13.66
CA ARG A 142 4.08 -11.97 14.65
C ARG A 142 5.56 -12.25 14.33
N GLN A 143 5.90 -12.41 13.04
CA GLN A 143 7.28 -12.66 12.58
C GLN A 143 8.20 -11.47 12.84
N TYR A 144 7.68 -10.26 12.59
CA TYR A 144 8.47 -9.03 12.61
C TYR A 144 8.28 -8.20 13.89
N ASP A 145 7.46 -8.67 14.84
CA ASP A 145 7.20 -7.95 16.09
C ASP A 145 8.44 -7.83 16.97
N ARG A 146 8.81 -6.60 17.26
CA ARG A 146 9.88 -6.19 18.19
C ARG A 146 9.51 -4.80 18.75
N PRO A 147 9.99 -4.40 19.94
CA PRO A 147 9.72 -3.07 20.49
C PRO A 147 10.11 -1.91 19.57
N ILE A 148 11.08 -2.13 18.66
CA ILE A 148 11.58 -1.16 17.68
C ILE A 148 10.88 -1.28 16.32
N SER A 149 9.87 -2.14 16.19
CA SER A 149 9.09 -2.31 14.94
C SER A 149 7.99 -1.26 14.84
N PHE A 150 7.77 -0.78 13.62
CA PHE A 150 6.64 0.04 13.25
C PHE A 150 5.86 -0.61 12.12
N PHE A 151 4.62 -0.97 12.40
CA PHE A 151 3.67 -1.56 11.45
C PHE A 151 2.77 -0.47 10.87
N TYR A 152 2.85 -0.27 9.56
CA TYR A 152 1.88 0.53 8.82
C TYR A 152 0.88 -0.40 8.15
N CYS A 153 -0.41 -0.16 8.38
CA CYS A 153 -1.50 -0.96 7.86
C CYS A 153 -2.50 -0.08 7.12
N ASP A 154 -2.78 -0.43 5.86
CA ASP A 154 -3.85 0.14 5.04
C ASP A 154 -4.68 -1.03 4.48
N PRO A 155 -5.47 -1.71 5.36
CA PRO A 155 -6.24 -2.89 4.98
C PRO A 155 -7.41 -2.50 4.07
N PRO A 156 -8.07 -3.48 3.40
CA PRO A 156 -9.33 -3.24 2.73
C PRO A 156 -10.31 -2.56 3.68
N TYR A 157 -10.97 -1.48 3.21
CA TYR A 157 -11.86 -0.69 4.04
C TYR A 157 -13.14 -1.44 4.34
N PHE A 158 -13.66 -1.25 5.56
CA PHE A 158 -14.93 -1.84 5.98
C PHE A 158 -16.08 -1.30 5.11
N ALA A 159 -17.04 -2.17 4.76
CA ALA A 159 -18.14 -1.88 3.81
C ALA A 159 -17.72 -1.54 2.37
N ALA A 160 -16.42 -1.51 2.06
CA ALA A 160 -15.93 -1.49 0.68
C ALA A 160 -15.94 -2.90 0.04
N GLU A 161 -16.58 -3.87 0.70
CA GLU A 161 -16.68 -5.28 0.28
C GLU A 161 -17.17 -5.45 -1.16
N ASN A 162 -17.99 -4.51 -1.67
CA ASN A 162 -18.44 -4.50 -3.04
C ASN A 162 -17.33 -4.16 -4.07
N TYR A 163 -16.27 -3.47 -3.64
CA TYR A 163 -15.11 -3.13 -4.49
C TYR A 163 -13.98 -4.15 -4.42
N TYR A 164 -13.90 -4.94 -3.32
CA TYR A 164 -12.83 -5.89 -3.06
C TYR A 164 -13.34 -7.32 -2.87
N LYS A 165 -14.43 -7.70 -3.56
CA LYS A 165 -15.03 -9.04 -3.50
C LYS A 165 -14.03 -10.19 -3.67
N ASP A 166 -12.93 -9.94 -4.36
CA ASP A 166 -11.90 -10.95 -4.62
C ASP A 166 -10.80 -11.02 -3.54
N VAL A 167 -10.78 -10.11 -2.56
CA VAL A 167 -9.71 -10.07 -1.54
C VAL A 167 -10.06 -10.89 -0.30
N GLY A 168 -11.34 -11.22 -0.10
CA GLY A 168 -11.79 -12.09 0.99
C GLY A 168 -11.45 -11.57 2.39
N PHE A 169 -11.44 -10.24 2.60
CA PHE A 169 -11.19 -9.63 3.90
C PHE A 169 -12.53 -9.33 4.58
N SER A 170 -12.88 -10.13 5.57
CA SER A 170 -14.17 -10.10 6.25
C SER A 170 -14.11 -9.31 7.57
N GLU A 171 -15.28 -9.05 8.17
CA GLU A 171 -15.37 -8.48 9.53
C GLU A 171 -14.51 -9.25 10.55
N LYS A 172 -14.46 -10.58 10.45
CA LYS A 172 -13.61 -11.42 11.29
C LYS A 172 -12.11 -11.10 11.10
N ASP A 173 -11.71 -10.71 9.89
CA ASP A 173 -10.34 -10.33 9.61
C ASP A 173 -10.00 -8.96 10.18
N HIS A 174 -10.94 -8.01 10.21
CA HIS A 174 -10.77 -6.73 10.91
C HIS A 174 -10.58 -6.94 12.42
N ILE A 175 -11.39 -7.81 13.03
CA ILE A 175 -11.25 -8.19 14.43
C ILE A 175 -9.92 -8.89 14.69
N ARG A 176 -9.55 -9.85 13.84
CA ARG A 176 -8.26 -10.58 13.91
C ARG A 176 -7.05 -9.64 13.78
N LEU A 177 -7.13 -8.64 12.87
CA LEU A 177 -6.09 -7.64 12.72
C LEU A 177 -5.95 -6.78 13.98
N ARG A 178 -7.06 -6.31 14.53
CA ARG A 178 -7.08 -5.58 15.81
C ARG A 178 -6.41 -6.40 16.92
N ASP A 179 -6.83 -7.64 17.11
CA ASP A 179 -6.33 -8.48 18.20
C ASP A 179 -4.83 -8.76 18.02
N THR A 180 -4.38 -8.96 16.78
CA THR A 180 -2.96 -9.15 16.47
C THR A 180 -2.15 -7.92 16.83
N LEU A 181 -2.61 -6.72 16.46
CA LEU A 181 -1.89 -5.47 16.71
C LEU A 181 -1.93 -5.02 18.17
N LEU A 182 -3.03 -5.28 18.89
CA LEU A 182 -3.11 -5.00 20.32
C LEU A 182 -2.16 -5.89 21.15
N ASN A 183 -1.83 -7.08 20.64
CA ASN A 183 -0.90 -8.00 21.28
C ASN A 183 0.55 -7.85 20.82
N CYS A 184 0.85 -6.95 19.86
CA CYS A 184 2.23 -6.72 19.44
C CYS A 184 2.98 -5.80 20.41
N THR A 185 4.30 -5.94 20.45
CA THR A 185 5.19 -5.08 21.25
C THR A 185 5.62 -3.84 20.49
N GLY A 186 5.53 -3.86 19.17
CA GLY A 186 5.86 -2.74 18.29
C GLY A 186 4.80 -1.64 18.27
N LYS A 187 5.12 -0.58 17.55
CA LYS A 187 4.17 0.50 17.27
C LYS A 187 3.39 0.20 16.00
N PHE A 188 2.12 0.64 15.95
CA PHE A 188 1.32 0.51 14.75
C PHE A 188 0.57 1.80 14.41
N LEU A 189 0.34 2.00 13.13
CA LEU A 189 -0.55 3.00 12.56
C LEU A 189 -1.41 2.35 11.50
N ILE A 190 -2.72 2.50 11.62
CA ILE A 190 -3.68 1.99 10.63
C ILE A 190 -4.44 3.15 10.01
N SER A 191 -4.69 3.07 8.70
CA SER A 191 -5.63 3.92 7.97
C SER A 191 -6.92 3.15 7.72
N TYR A 192 -8.08 3.78 8.03
CA TYR A 192 -9.41 3.24 7.74
C TYR A 192 -10.37 4.33 7.27
N ASN A 193 -11.43 3.92 6.56
CA ASN A 193 -12.60 4.76 6.40
C ASN A 193 -13.31 4.99 7.75
N ASP A 194 -13.86 6.18 7.94
CA ASP A 194 -14.65 6.49 9.13
C ASP A 194 -16.05 5.86 9.02
N CYS A 195 -16.29 4.84 9.81
CA CYS A 195 -17.60 4.22 9.95
C CYS A 195 -17.82 3.71 11.41
N PRO A 196 -19.11 3.54 11.84
CA PRO A 196 -19.43 3.11 13.20
C PRO A 196 -18.77 1.79 13.58
N GLU A 197 -18.73 0.83 12.68
CA GLU A 197 -18.20 -0.51 12.91
C GLU A 197 -16.70 -0.49 13.20
N ILE A 198 -15.93 0.31 12.45
CA ILE A 198 -14.49 0.47 12.72
C ILE A 198 -14.25 1.18 14.05
N ARG A 199 -15.07 2.20 14.37
CA ARG A 199 -14.97 2.86 15.67
C ARG A 199 -15.26 1.90 16.82
N GLU A 200 -16.27 1.04 16.71
CA GLU A 200 -16.60 0.02 17.70
C GLU A 200 -15.48 -1.04 17.83
N ILE A 201 -14.96 -1.54 16.71
CA ILE A 201 -13.85 -2.50 16.71
C ILE A 201 -12.64 -1.95 17.46
N TRP A 202 -12.30 -0.66 17.25
CA TRP A 202 -11.09 -0.05 17.78
C TRP A 202 -11.27 0.79 19.04
N ASP A 203 -12.48 0.83 19.63
CA ASP A 203 -12.73 1.41 20.96
C ASP A 203 -12.11 0.51 22.05
N LYS A 204 -10.82 0.68 22.26
CA LYS A 204 -10.02 -0.12 23.19
C LYS A 204 -9.08 0.76 24.00
N PRO A 205 -8.77 0.37 25.26
CA PRO A 205 -7.76 1.05 26.07
C PRO A 205 -6.43 1.16 25.33
N ASN A 206 -5.75 2.31 25.47
CA ASN A 206 -4.45 2.60 24.86
C ASN A 206 -4.43 2.67 23.33
N VAL A 207 -5.58 2.76 22.68
CA VAL A 207 -5.72 3.07 21.27
C VAL A 207 -6.11 4.52 21.08
N ARG A 208 -5.49 5.20 20.16
CA ARG A 208 -5.80 6.57 19.76
C ARG A 208 -6.43 6.56 18.38
N ILE A 209 -7.55 7.26 18.24
CA ILE A 209 -8.25 7.45 16.97
C ILE A 209 -8.17 8.93 16.62
N GLU A 210 -7.51 9.25 15.51
CA GLU A 210 -7.41 10.60 14.96
C GLU A 210 -8.25 10.68 13.68
N GLU A 211 -9.20 11.62 13.64
CA GLU A 211 -9.99 11.88 12.44
C GLU A 211 -9.20 12.77 11.47
N ILE A 212 -9.20 12.39 10.21
CA ILE A 212 -8.65 13.20 9.11
C ILE A 212 -9.69 13.36 8.03
N SER A 213 -9.69 14.54 7.43
CA SER A 213 -10.49 14.83 6.24
C SER A 213 -9.55 15.11 5.08
N ARG A 214 -9.77 14.41 3.97
CA ARG A 214 -9.07 14.67 2.71
C ARG A 214 -10.05 14.86 1.57
N LEU A 215 -9.62 15.56 0.53
CA LEU A 215 -10.41 15.71 -0.68
C LEU A 215 -10.59 14.35 -1.36
N ASN A 216 -11.84 14.03 -1.72
CA ASN A 216 -12.15 12.83 -2.47
C ASN A 216 -11.88 13.06 -3.97
N ASN A 217 -10.70 12.71 -4.44
CA ASN A 217 -10.26 12.92 -5.83
C ASN A 217 -11.14 12.20 -6.88
N LEU A 218 -11.81 11.12 -6.53
CA LEU A 218 -12.73 10.41 -7.44
C LEU A 218 -14.09 11.12 -7.50
N ALA A 219 -14.63 11.52 -6.35
CA ALA A 219 -15.91 12.22 -6.28
C ALA A 219 -15.84 13.65 -6.82
N GLN A 220 -14.67 14.32 -6.80
CA GLN A 220 -14.49 15.66 -7.34
C GLN A 220 -14.83 15.77 -8.85
N ARG A 221 -14.82 14.67 -9.59
CA ARG A 221 -15.28 14.64 -10.98
C ARG A 221 -16.78 14.89 -11.12
N TYR A 222 -17.55 14.66 -10.06
CA TYR A 222 -19.00 14.75 -10.03
C TYR A 222 -19.49 15.79 -9.02
N GLU A 223 -18.74 16.01 -7.94
CA GLU A 223 -19.10 16.91 -6.85
C GLU A 223 -17.84 17.60 -6.31
N SER A 224 -17.68 18.88 -6.65
CA SER A 224 -16.52 19.67 -6.23
C SER A 224 -16.52 19.90 -4.73
N GLY A 225 -15.37 19.62 -4.06
CA GLY A 225 -15.21 19.84 -2.62
C GLY A 225 -15.69 18.68 -1.73
N CYS A 226 -16.08 17.54 -2.31
CA CYS A 226 -16.44 16.37 -1.52
C CYS A 226 -15.26 15.89 -0.67
N MET A 227 -15.45 15.86 0.65
CA MET A 227 -14.45 15.41 1.62
C MET A 227 -14.66 13.95 1.97
N TYR A 228 -13.57 13.22 2.08
CA TYR A 228 -13.57 11.85 2.56
C TYR A 228 -12.99 11.84 3.98
N LYS A 229 -13.73 11.22 4.91
CA LYS A 229 -13.28 11.08 6.30
C LYS A 229 -12.55 9.76 6.48
N GLU A 230 -11.36 9.86 7.02
CA GLU A 230 -10.53 8.70 7.36
C GLU A 230 -10.15 8.75 8.85
N LEU A 231 -9.85 7.58 9.38
CA LEU A 231 -9.34 7.41 10.73
C LEU A 231 -7.88 6.96 10.66
N PHE A 232 -7.02 7.63 11.44
CA PHE A 232 -5.74 7.06 11.83
C PHE A 232 -5.84 6.49 13.24
N ILE A 233 -5.52 5.20 13.35
CA ILE A 233 -5.63 4.43 14.59
C ILE A 233 -4.22 3.98 14.98
N SER A 234 -3.78 4.29 16.21
CA SER A 234 -2.42 4.02 16.67
C SER A 234 -2.33 3.69 18.15
N ASN A 235 -1.25 3.02 18.57
CA ASN A 235 -0.91 2.77 19.98
C ASN A 235 0.14 3.77 20.53
N TYR A 236 0.34 4.90 19.86
CA TYR A 236 1.25 5.98 20.29
C TYR A 236 0.69 7.36 19.91
N ASP A 237 1.32 8.42 20.40
CA ASP A 237 0.95 9.80 20.05
C ASP A 237 1.54 10.21 18.70
N THR A 238 0.67 10.37 17.70
CA THR A 238 1.07 10.77 16.33
C THR A 238 1.54 12.21 16.22
N SER A 239 1.32 13.05 17.26
CA SER A 239 1.74 14.44 17.31
C SER A 239 3.20 14.64 17.76
N GLU A 240 3.80 13.68 18.45
CA GLU A 240 5.14 13.77 19.01
C GLU A 240 6.19 14.14 17.94
N ARG A 241 6.21 13.45 16.82
CA ARG A 241 7.17 13.74 15.73
C ARG A 241 6.97 15.13 15.11
N ARG A 242 5.72 15.59 14.98
CA ARG A 242 5.43 16.95 14.50
C ARG A 242 5.99 18.02 15.42
N ASN A 243 5.87 17.79 16.72
CA ASN A 243 6.39 18.71 17.71
C ASN A 243 7.93 18.76 17.70
N MET A 244 8.58 17.60 17.56
CA MET A 244 10.04 17.52 17.41
C MET A 244 10.53 18.25 16.16
N VAL A 245 9.91 18.02 15.00
CA VAL A 245 10.29 18.69 13.74
C VAL A 245 10.09 20.20 13.84
N LYS A 246 9.00 20.68 14.45
CA LYS A 246 8.77 22.11 14.68
C LYS A 246 9.82 22.70 15.61
N GLN A 247 10.24 21.97 16.63
CA GLN A 247 11.25 22.43 17.57
C GLN A 247 12.63 22.59 16.89
N PHE A 248 13.03 21.62 16.05
CA PHE A 248 14.28 21.71 15.28
C PHE A 248 14.27 22.90 14.29
N SER A 249 13.18 23.10 13.55
CA SER A 249 13.10 24.21 12.59
C SER A 249 13.13 25.60 13.25
N LEU A 250 12.71 25.73 14.50
CA LEU A 250 12.82 26.98 15.27
C LEU A 250 14.24 27.28 15.72
N PHE A 251 15.10 26.26 15.85
CA PHE A 251 16.51 26.45 16.22
C PHE A 251 17.44 26.57 15.01
N ASP A 252 17.07 26.02 13.85
CA ASP A 252 17.88 26.08 12.64
C ASP A 252 17.83 27.47 11.95
N ASP A 253 16.80 28.27 12.19
CA ASP A 253 16.65 29.59 11.61
C ASP A 253 17.46 30.69 12.37
N GLU A 254 18.05 30.42 13.53
CA GLU A 254 18.87 31.40 14.30
C GLU A 254 20.36 31.38 13.93
N ASN A 255 20.84 30.46 13.10
CA ASN A 255 22.25 30.37 12.71
C ASN A 255 22.54 30.68 11.23
N GLY A 256 21.64 31.38 10.56
CA GLY A 256 21.81 31.91 9.20
C GLY A 256 22.01 33.40 9.16
N GLY A 257 23.10 33.88 9.79
CA GLY A 257 23.56 35.27 9.72
C GLY A 257 25.01 35.31 9.31
#